data_94a30370ff877acc4ed3c8c464c1f3a6
#
_entry.id   94a30370ff877acc4ed3c8c464c1f3a6
#
_cell.length_a   1.000
_cell.length_b   1.000
_cell.length_c   1.000
_cell.angle_alpha   90.00
_cell.angle_beta   90.00
_cell.angle_gamma   90.00
#
_symmetry.space_group_name_H-M   'P 1'
#
loop_
_entity.id
_entity.type
_entity.pdbx_description
1 polymer ?
#
loop_
_entity_poly.entity_id
_entity_poly.type
_entity_poly.pdbx_seq_one_letter_code
_entity_poly.pdbx_strand_id
1 'polypeptide(L)'
;MDPAIVQSDKRIAPPATPIEVSCSDGQILYGHVFEPNGRAPDTSDTVPVKGIVVIACATGVTARYYRRYAAFLAEHGFSAITFDYRGIGASAPVSLRGFRARWHDWGLYDIDAVLGWARNHHVHLPLHFVGHSFGGFGVGLAPESRHLTRILTVGAQHAHWRDYATGHRARFIARWHLVMPMLTLASGFFPGKRSGWLEDLPRGVALDWARGRKDFTLNAPPALRNRLRASQRGLQAPILAVATTDDPYASAPAIARTLAYTPHAPST
;
A
#
# COMPACT_ATOMS: atom_id res chain seq x y z
N MET A 1 25.63 -10.64 -7.84
CA MET A 1 25.06 -9.34 -8.26
C MET A 1 26.24 -8.50 -8.73
N ASP A 2 26.26 -8.19 -10.02
CA ASP A 2 27.33 -7.42 -10.67
C ASP A 2 27.28 -5.97 -10.17
N PRO A 3 28.38 -5.40 -9.64
CA PRO A 3 28.41 -4.02 -9.14
C PRO A 3 28.36 -2.94 -10.25
N ALA A 4 28.29 -3.32 -11.53
CA ALA A 4 28.34 -2.40 -12.67
C ALA A 4 27.00 -1.73 -13.03
N ILE A 5 25.88 -2.01 -12.36
CA ILE A 5 24.54 -1.45 -12.71
C ILE A 5 24.16 -0.25 -11.81
N VAL A 6 25.05 0.24 -10.97
CA VAL A 6 24.80 1.47 -10.20
C VAL A 6 25.57 2.64 -10.82
N GLN A 7 25.41 2.90 -12.09
CA GLN A 7 25.64 4.26 -12.61
C GLN A 7 24.41 5.09 -12.26
N SER A 8 24.57 5.94 -11.27
CA SER A 8 23.59 6.96 -10.90
C SER A 8 23.38 7.93 -12.07
N ASP A 9 22.35 7.67 -12.84
CA ASP A 9 21.83 8.67 -13.78
C ASP A 9 21.39 9.90 -12.94
N LYS A 10 22.18 10.98 -13.03
CA LYS A 10 21.95 12.26 -12.35
C LYS A 10 20.78 13.04 -12.98
N ARG A 11 19.76 12.37 -13.49
CA ARG A 11 18.52 13.05 -13.84
C ARG A 11 17.93 13.60 -12.56
N ILE A 12 17.76 14.91 -12.50
CA ILE A 12 17.08 15.60 -11.41
C ILE A 12 15.70 14.96 -11.31
N ALA A 13 15.45 14.22 -10.24
CA ALA A 13 14.12 13.66 -10.02
C ALA A 13 13.10 14.80 -10.04
N PRO A 14 11.92 14.63 -10.67
CA PRO A 14 10.89 15.65 -10.68
C PRO A 14 10.59 16.13 -9.25
N PRO A 15 10.33 17.44 -9.06
CA PRO A 15 10.07 17.97 -7.74
C PRO A 15 8.88 17.26 -7.12
N ALA A 16 9.08 16.77 -5.90
CA ALA A 16 8.04 16.11 -5.13
C ALA A 16 7.41 17.13 -4.17
N THR A 17 6.14 17.44 -4.37
CA THR A 17 5.38 18.35 -3.51
C THR A 17 4.82 17.58 -2.31
N PRO A 18 5.12 17.98 -1.06
CA PRO A 18 4.53 17.34 0.11
C PRO A 18 3.02 17.60 0.19
N ILE A 19 2.29 16.60 0.67
CA ILE A 19 0.85 16.68 0.89
C ILE A 19 0.48 16.15 2.27
N GLU A 20 -0.60 16.70 2.82
CA GLU A 20 -1.28 16.20 4.00
C GLU A 20 -2.69 15.74 3.60
N VAL A 21 -3.06 14.54 4.04
CA VAL A 21 -4.36 13.95 3.72
C VAL A 21 -5.07 13.60 5.02
N SER A 22 -6.25 14.19 5.25
CA SER A 22 -7.09 13.90 6.41
C SER A 22 -7.98 12.69 6.15
N CYS A 23 -7.87 11.67 6.99
CA CYS A 23 -8.76 10.52 6.99
C CYS A 23 -10.11 10.83 7.66
N SER A 24 -11.16 10.08 7.32
CA SER A 24 -12.51 10.26 7.88
C SER A 24 -12.61 10.04 9.39
N ASP A 25 -11.62 9.38 10.00
CA ASP A 25 -11.50 9.16 11.45
C ASP A 25 -10.57 10.16 12.16
N GLY A 26 -10.15 11.23 11.44
CA GLY A 26 -9.33 12.32 11.98
C GLY A 26 -7.82 12.08 11.95
N GLN A 27 -7.35 10.93 11.48
CA GLN A 27 -5.91 10.70 11.29
C GLN A 27 -5.40 11.53 10.11
N ILE A 28 -4.23 12.15 10.26
CA ILE A 28 -3.53 12.84 9.17
C ILE A 28 -2.45 11.92 8.62
N LEU A 29 -2.38 11.82 7.30
CA LEU A 29 -1.34 11.11 6.56
C LEU A 29 -0.46 12.09 5.82
N TYR A 30 0.81 11.75 5.67
CA TYR A 30 1.81 12.53 4.94
C TYR A 30 2.26 11.77 3.70
N GLY A 31 2.37 12.50 2.61
CA GLY A 31 2.75 11.94 1.32
C GLY A 31 3.41 12.97 0.41
N HIS A 32 3.57 12.59 -0.85
CA HIS A 32 4.13 13.46 -1.90
C HIS A 32 3.40 13.25 -3.21
N VAL A 33 3.21 14.34 -3.95
CA VAL A 33 2.80 14.32 -5.36
C VAL A 33 4.03 14.58 -6.23
N PHE A 34 4.18 13.77 -7.27
CA PHE A 34 5.15 13.91 -8.34
C PHE A 34 4.41 14.30 -9.60
N GLU A 35 4.55 15.55 -10.01
CA GLU A 35 3.89 16.06 -11.21
C GLU A 35 4.73 15.83 -12.46
N PRO A 36 4.09 15.64 -13.64
CA PRO A 36 4.82 15.56 -14.91
C PRO A 36 5.71 16.77 -15.14
N ASN A 37 6.92 16.53 -15.64
CA ASN A 37 7.83 17.60 -16.03
C ASN A 37 7.20 18.43 -17.16
N GLY A 38 7.09 19.74 -16.98
CA GLY A 38 6.48 20.67 -17.95
C GLY A 38 5.30 21.47 -17.42
N ARG A 39 4.83 21.19 -16.21
CA ARG A 39 3.87 22.04 -15.52
C ARG A 39 4.57 23.16 -14.74
N ALA A 40 5.32 24.01 -15.46
CA ALA A 40 5.69 25.31 -14.90
C ALA A 40 4.43 26.19 -14.87
N PRO A 41 4.19 26.99 -13.81
CA PRO A 41 2.97 27.77 -13.66
C PRO A 41 2.68 28.78 -14.78
N ASP A 42 3.65 29.07 -15.65
CA ASP A 42 3.61 30.17 -16.62
C ASP A 42 3.86 29.80 -18.08
N THR A 43 3.85 28.52 -18.47
CA THR A 43 4.06 28.16 -19.89
C THR A 43 2.81 27.57 -20.51
N SER A 44 2.40 28.13 -21.67
CA SER A 44 1.26 27.68 -22.49
C SER A 44 1.41 26.25 -23.06
N ASP A 45 2.59 25.65 -22.98
CA ASP A 45 2.91 24.31 -23.48
C ASP A 45 2.84 23.25 -22.38
N THR A 46 1.67 23.09 -21.78
CA THR A 46 1.45 22.01 -20.80
C THR A 46 1.23 20.67 -21.50
N VAL A 47 2.14 19.73 -21.31
CA VAL A 47 1.88 18.33 -21.67
C VAL A 47 0.64 17.86 -20.88
N PRO A 48 -0.44 17.40 -21.55
CA PRO A 48 -1.64 17.00 -20.86
C PRO A 48 -1.35 15.81 -19.93
N VAL A 49 -1.77 15.92 -18.66
CA VAL A 49 -1.63 14.84 -17.69
C VAL A 49 -2.52 13.67 -18.10
N LYS A 50 -1.93 12.48 -18.27
CA LYS A 50 -2.63 11.28 -18.75
C LYS A 50 -3.56 10.68 -17.71
N GLY A 51 -3.32 10.95 -16.42
CA GLY A 51 -4.06 10.42 -15.30
C GLY A 51 -3.28 10.51 -14.00
N ILE A 52 -3.89 10.06 -12.92
CA ILE A 52 -3.30 10.07 -11.59
C ILE A 52 -3.06 8.63 -11.16
N VAL A 53 -1.93 8.38 -10.52
CA VAL A 53 -1.56 7.06 -10.00
C VAL A 53 -1.29 7.16 -8.50
N VAL A 54 -2.13 6.56 -7.69
CA VAL A 54 -1.87 6.40 -6.25
C VAL A 54 -1.05 5.12 -6.03
N ILE A 55 0.08 5.26 -5.33
CA ILE A 55 1.00 4.15 -5.02
C ILE A 55 0.89 3.80 -3.55
N ALA A 56 0.41 2.58 -3.25
CA ALA A 56 0.26 2.06 -1.90
C ALA A 56 1.36 1.06 -1.54
N CYS A 57 1.98 1.29 -0.39
CA CYS A 57 3.17 0.61 0.07
C CYS A 57 2.90 -0.83 0.53
N ALA A 58 3.96 -1.64 0.56
CA ALA A 58 3.97 -2.89 1.32
C ALA A 58 3.96 -2.63 2.83
N THR A 59 3.56 -3.63 3.61
CA THR A 59 3.60 -3.55 5.08
C THR A 59 5.02 -3.33 5.59
N GLY A 60 5.19 -2.27 6.39
CA GLY A 60 6.48 -1.93 6.98
C GLY A 60 7.52 -1.38 6.00
N VAL A 61 7.07 -0.83 4.87
CA VAL A 61 7.88 -0.12 3.89
C VAL A 61 7.37 1.32 3.78
N THR A 62 8.28 2.30 3.83
CA THR A 62 7.92 3.71 3.69
C THR A 62 7.67 4.11 2.24
N ALA A 63 6.89 5.18 2.04
CA ALA A 63 6.65 5.81 0.75
C ALA A 63 7.94 6.20 0.01
N ARG A 64 9.00 6.51 0.77
CA ARG A 64 10.33 6.84 0.23
C ARG A 64 10.89 5.75 -0.71
N TYR A 65 10.58 4.49 -0.46
CA TYR A 65 11.01 3.37 -1.30
C TYR A 65 10.47 3.48 -2.74
N TYR A 66 9.28 4.03 -2.91
CA TYR A 66 8.57 4.13 -4.20
C TYR A 66 8.86 5.42 -4.97
N ARG A 67 9.68 6.34 -4.44
CA ARG A 67 9.92 7.66 -5.06
C ARG A 67 10.49 7.58 -6.48
N ARG A 68 11.37 6.63 -6.75
CA ARG A 68 11.92 6.43 -8.11
C ARG A 68 10.85 5.99 -9.10
N TYR A 69 9.95 5.13 -8.67
CA TYR A 69 8.84 4.69 -9.51
C TYR A 69 7.81 5.80 -9.73
N ALA A 70 7.52 6.59 -8.70
CA ALA A 70 6.67 7.77 -8.82
C ALA A 70 7.28 8.81 -9.78
N ALA A 71 8.59 9.06 -9.69
CA ALA A 71 9.31 9.92 -10.62
C ALA A 71 9.23 9.41 -12.06
N PHE A 72 9.44 8.11 -12.25
CA PHE A 72 9.29 7.47 -13.57
C PHE A 72 7.88 7.67 -14.16
N LEU A 73 6.83 7.52 -13.36
CA LEU A 73 5.46 7.77 -13.80
C LEU A 73 5.25 9.25 -14.19
N ALA A 74 5.82 10.18 -13.42
CA ALA A 74 5.76 11.60 -13.71
C ALA A 74 6.48 11.95 -15.03
N GLU A 75 7.65 11.36 -15.29
CA GLU A 75 8.36 11.48 -16.56
C GLU A 75 7.54 10.95 -17.76
N HIS A 76 6.61 10.01 -17.50
CA HIS A 76 5.73 9.44 -18.52
C HIS A 76 4.36 10.11 -18.62
N GLY A 77 4.18 11.25 -17.95
CA GLY A 77 2.98 12.10 -18.07
C GLY A 77 1.85 11.75 -17.09
N PHE A 78 2.13 11.02 -16.00
CA PHE A 78 1.17 10.78 -14.94
C PHE A 78 1.49 11.62 -13.70
N SER A 79 0.48 12.13 -13.03
CA SER A 79 0.63 12.64 -11.66
C SER A 79 0.67 11.45 -10.71
N ALA A 80 1.76 11.25 -9.94
CA ALA A 80 1.94 10.10 -9.07
C ALA A 80 1.94 10.51 -7.59
N ILE A 81 1.19 9.78 -6.76
CA ILE A 81 1.04 10.05 -5.33
C ILE A 81 1.62 8.90 -4.53
N THR A 82 2.52 9.21 -3.60
CA THR A 82 3.02 8.26 -2.59
C THR A 82 2.66 8.76 -1.20
N PHE A 83 2.38 7.86 -0.27
CA PHE A 83 2.01 8.21 1.11
C PHE A 83 2.45 7.13 2.09
N ASP A 84 2.69 7.53 3.33
CA ASP A 84 2.92 6.60 4.44
C ASP A 84 1.59 6.28 5.13
N TYR A 85 1.36 4.99 5.40
CA TYR A 85 0.21 4.59 6.22
C TYR A 85 0.33 5.14 7.63
N ARG A 86 -0.81 5.29 8.33
CA ARG A 86 -0.81 5.63 9.76
C ARG A 86 0.13 4.74 10.57
N GLY A 87 0.98 5.34 11.36
CA GLY A 87 1.97 4.64 12.17
C GLY A 87 3.24 4.21 11.44
N ILE A 88 3.42 4.61 10.16
CA ILE A 88 4.62 4.35 9.36
C ILE A 88 5.23 5.67 8.90
N GLY A 89 6.56 5.73 8.83
CA GLY A 89 7.32 6.83 8.22
C GLY A 89 6.91 8.20 8.74
N ALA A 90 6.55 9.11 7.84
CA ALA A 90 6.12 10.46 8.18
C ALA A 90 4.73 10.51 8.85
N SER A 91 3.89 9.48 8.65
CA SER A 91 2.57 9.37 9.28
C SER A 91 2.61 8.65 10.63
N ALA A 92 3.80 8.40 11.17
CA ALA A 92 3.96 7.81 12.50
C ALA A 92 3.89 8.89 13.59
N PRO A 93 3.24 8.60 14.73
CA PRO A 93 3.35 9.47 15.92
C PRO A 93 4.75 9.39 16.51
N VAL A 94 5.06 10.30 17.43
CA VAL A 94 6.35 10.30 18.17
C VAL A 94 6.61 8.96 18.86
N SER A 95 5.57 8.27 19.31
CA SER A 95 5.67 6.94 19.91
C SER A 95 4.52 6.05 19.44
N LEU A 96 4.85 4.83 19.02
CA LEU A 96 3.85 3.80 18.67
C LEU A 96 3.26 3.11 19.91
N ARG A 97 3.80 3.33 21.11
CA ARG A 97 3.21 2.79 22.33
C ARG A 97 1.85 3.43 22.59
N GLY A 98 0.82 2.58 22.70
CA GLY A 98 -0.56 3.04 22.86
C GLY A 98 -1.23 3.55 21.59
N PHE A 99 -0.50 3.69 20.49
CA PHE A 99 -1.09 4.08 19.21
C PHE A 99 -2.02 2.99 18.68
N ARG A 100 -3.25 3.37 18.38
CA ARG A 100 -4.30 2.44 17.96
C ARG A 100 -4.43 2.48 16.44
N ALA A 101 -3.89 1.47 15.78
CA ALA A 101 -4.08 1.23 14.34
C ALA A 101 -4.20 -0.27 14.11
N ARG A 102 -5.07 -0.63 13.19
CA ARG A 102 -5.30 -2.01 12.74
C ARG A 102 -4.93 -2.11 11.27
N TRP A 103 -4.65 -3.31 10.83
CA TRP A 103 -4.25 -3.53 9.45
C TRP A 103 -5.36 -3.18 8.45
N HIS A 104 -6.62 -3.39 8.81
CA HIS A 104 -7.75 -2.99 7.98
C HIS A 104 -7.94 -1.46 7.91
N ASP A 105 -7.45 -0.67 8.88
CA ASP A 105 -7.55 0.79 8.85
C ASP A 105 -6.75 1.37 7.68
N TRP A 106 -5.63 0.72 7.32
CA TRP A 106 -4.82 1.13 6.17
C TRP A 106 -5.55 1.07 4.83
N GLY A 107 -6.48 0.12 4.66
CA GLY A 107 -7.35 0.08 3.48
C GLY A 107 -8.57 0.99 3.64
N LEU A 108 -9.30 0.79 4.74
CA LEU A 108 -10.60 1.40 4.97
C LEU A 108 -10.58 2.92 5.14
N TYR A 109 -9.48 3.46 5.68
CA TYR A 109 -9.34 4.88 5.98
C TYR A 109 -8.17 5.52 5.23
N ASP A 110 -6.97 4.89 5.21
CA ASP A 110 -5.79 5.54 4.66
C ASP A 110 -5.80 5.53 3.12
N ILE A 111 -5.91 4.36 2.49
CA ILE A 111 -6.03 4.27 1.03
C ILE A 111 -7.28 5.03 0.57
N ASP A 112 -8.40 4.87 1.28
CA ASP A 112 -9.66 5.54 0.97
C ASP A 112 -9.51 7.07 0.94
N ALA A 113 -8.88 7.64 1.98
CA ALA A 113 -8.64 9.08 2.07
C ALA A 113 -7.73 9.60 0.94
N VAL A 114 -6.65 8.86 0.61
CA VAL A 114 -5.73 9.27 -0.46
C VAL A 114 -6.38 9.17 -1.83
N LEU A 115 -7.21 8.16 -2.09
CA LEU A 115 -7.99 8.06 -3.33
C LEU A 115 -8.99 9.21 -3.45
N GLY A 116 -9.72 9.52 -2.36
CA GLY A 116 -10.64 10.66 -2.31
C GLY A 116 -9.94 11.99 -2.52
N TRP A 117 -8.77 12.19 -1.89
CA TRP A 117 -7.94 13.36 -2.07
C TRP A 117 -7.51 13.52 -3.54
N ALA A 118 -6.97 12.44 -4.12
CA ALA A 118 -6.53 12.42 -5.52
C ALA A 118 -7.66 12.81 -6.48
N ARG A 119 -8.83 12.21 -6.34
CA ARG A 119 -10.02 12.48 -7.16
C ARG A 119 -10.51 13.93 -7.04
N ASN A 120 -10.45 14.50 -5.84
CA ASN A 120 -10.94 15.85 -5.60
C ASN A 120 -9.97 16.95 -6.09
N HIS A 121 -8.65 16.68 -6.08
CA HIS A 121 -7.63 17.64 -6.54
C HIS A 121 -7.39 17.57 -8.05
N HIS A 122 -7.81 16.49 -8.68
CA HIS A 122 -7.57 16.26 -10.11
C HIS A 122 -8.88 15.82 -10.81
N VAL A 123 -9.88 16.65 -10.68
CA VAL A 123 -11.21 16.45 -11.31
C VAL A 123 -11.03 16.22 -12.80
N HIS A 124 -11.70 15.23 -13.38
CA HIS A 124 -11.68 14.83 -14.79
C HIS A 124 -10.49 13.97 -15.25
N LEU A 125 -9.49 13.69 -14.42
CA LEU A 125 -8.43 12.76 -14.80
C LEU A 125 -8.76 11.31 -14.39
N PRO A 126 -8.39 10.32 -15.21
CA PRO A 126 -8.55 8.91 -14.82
C PRO A 126 -7.68 8.60 -13.62
N LEU A 127 -8.28 7.94 -12.62
CA LEU A 127 -7.63 7.54 -11.38
C LEU A 127 -7.16 6.09 -11.48
N HIS A 128 -5.86 5.89 -11.31
CA HIS A 128 -5.21 4.59 -11.35
C HIS A 128 -4.58 4.26 -10.00
N PHE A 129 -4.30 2.99 -9.78
CA PHE A 129 -3.72 2.53 -8.53
C PHE A 129 -2.60 1.52 -8.77
N VAL A 130 -1.53 1.65 -8.00
CA VAL A 130 -0.45 0.66 -7.92
C VAL A 130 -0.30 0.21 -6.47
N GLY A 131 -0.45 -1.08 -6.22
CA GLY A 131 -0.34 -1.63 -4.87
C GLY A 131 0.74 -2.71 -4.77
N HIS A 132 1.69 -2.54 -3.85
CA HIS A 132 2.68 -3.55 -3.55
C HIS A 132 2.28 -4.35 -2.31
N SER A 133 2.30 -5.68 -2.40
CA SER A 133 2.03 -6.58 -1.26
C SER A 133 0.68 -6.25 -0.61
N PHE A 134 0.67 -5.87 0.69
CA PHE A 134 -0.55 -5.43 1.36
C PHE A 134 -1.25 -4.28 0.64
N GLY A 135 -0.52 -3.34 0.05
CA GLY A 135 -1.15 -2.23 -0.71
C GLY A 135 -2.04 -2.74 -1.83
N GLY A 136 -1.63 -3.80 -2.54
CA GLY A 136 -2.44 -4.43 -3.58
C GLY A 136 -3.67 -5.18 -3.04
N PHE A 137 -3.62 -5.70 -1.82
CA PHE A 137 -4.79 -6.25 -1.13
C PHE A 137 -5.66 -5.14 -0.52
N GLY A 138 -5.02 -4.14 0.10
CA GLY A 138 -5.68 -3.08 0.86
C GLY A 138 -6.60 -2.20 0.03
N VAL A 139 -6.35 -2.05 -1.28
CA VAL A 139 -7.22 -1.28 -2.18
C VAL A 139 -8.66 -1.80 -2.20
N GLY A 140 -8.85 -3.11 -2.12
CA GLY A 140 -10.18 -3.72 -2.04
C GLY A 140 -10.95 -3.36 -0.76
N LEU A 141 -10.28 -2.86 0.29
CA LEU A 141 -10.92 -2.45 1.53
C LEU A 141 -11.40 -1.00 1.51
N ALA A 142 -10.93 -0.19 0.55
CA ALA A 142 -11.22 1.24 0.43
C ALA A 142 -12.53 1.47 -0.33
N PRO A 143 -13.54 2.15 0.22
CA PRO A 143 -14.77 2.51 -0.49
C PRO A 143 -14.55 3.32 -1.77
N GLU A 144 -13.59 4.25 -1.79
CA GLU A 144 -13.24 5.07 -2.96
C GLU A 144 -12.63 4.27 -4.11
N SER A 145 -12.20 3.01 -3.89
CA SER A 145 -11.66 2.14 -4.94
C SER A 145 -12.63 1.89 -6.10
N ARG A 146 -13.94 2.06 -5.88
CA ARG A 146 -14.99 1.99 -6.92
C ARG A 146 -14.81 3.02 -8.06
N HIS A 147 -14.04 4.06 -7.83
CA HIS A 147 -13.75 5.13 -8.81
C HIS A 147 -12.46 4.90 -9.59
N LEU A 148 -11.75 3.82 -9.32
CA LEU A 148 -10.54 3.47 -10.03
C LEU A 148 -10.84 3.05 -11.47
N THR A 149 -9.95 3.44 -12.38
CA THR A 149 -10.02 3.07 -13.79
C THR A 149 -9.21 1.81 -14.10
N ARG A 150 -8.04 1.67 -13.49
CA ARG A 150 -7.13 0.52 -13.65
C ARG A 150 -6.30 0.31 -12.39
N ILE A 151 -5.96 -0.94 -12.13
CA ILE A 151 -5.15 -1.33 -10.97
C ILE A 151 -4.00 -2.22 -11.44
N LEU A 152 -2.79 -1.91 -10.98
CA LEU A 152 -1.63 -2.77 -11.05
C LEU A 152 -1.29 -3.24 -9.63
N THR A 153 -1.15 -4.53 -9.44
CA THR A 153 -0.65 -5.06 -8.16
C THR A 153 0.64 -5.83 -8.37
N VAL A 154 1.57 -5.68 -7.43
CA VAL A 154 2.85 -6.39 -7.44
C VAL A 154 2.97 -7.19 -6.15
N GLY A 155 3.03 -8.52 -6.25
CA GLY A 155 3.14 -9.39 -5.10
C GLY A 155 2.01 -9.23 -4.08
N ALA A 156 0.76 -8.96 -4.52
CA ALA A 156 -0.35 -8.63 -3.64
C ALA A 156 -0.79 -9.80 -2.78
N GLN A 157 -0.85 -9.60 -1.45
CA GLN A 157 -1.26 -10.65 -0.51
C GLN A 157 -1.56 -10.06 0.89
N HIS A 158 -2.25 -10.85 1.74
CA HIS A 158 -2.58 -10.50 3.13
C HIS A 158 -2.00 -11.46 4.18
N ALA A 159 -0.89 -12.13 3.84
CA ALA A 159 -0.08 -12.96 4.75
C ALA A 159 -0.84 -14.15 5.40
N HIS A 160 -1.70 -14.85 4.65
CA HIS A 160 -2.21 -16.13 5.15
C HIS A 160 -1.09 -17.19 5.12
N TRP A 161 -0.75 -17.76 6.27
CA TRP A 161 0.44 -18.61 6.47
C TRP A 161 0.50 -19.86 5.55
N ARG A 162 -0.65 -20.39 5.14
CA ARG A 162 -0.70 -21.54 4.23
C ARG A 162 -0.31 -21.21 2.79
N ASP A 163 -0.34 -19.91 2.44
CA ASP A 163 -0.02 -19.45 1.09
C ASP A 163 1.48 -19.15 0.92
N TYR A 164 2.28 -19.13 1.98
CA TYR A 164 3.72 -18.98 1.87
C TYR A 164 4.34 -20.14 1.09
N ALA A 165 5.36 -19.87 0.28
CA ALA A 165 6.11 -20.89 -0.45
C ALA A 165 6.63 -21.98 0.50
N THR A 166 6.46 -23.23 0.11
CA THR A 166 6.69 -24.40 0.98
C THR A 166 8.07 -24.40 1.64
N GLY A 167 9.14 -24.11 0.88
CA GLY A 167 10.52 -24.05 1.39
C GLY A 167 10.80 -22.93 2.41
N HIS A 168 9.93 -21.92 2.49
CA HIS A 168 10.09 -20.77 3.40
C HIS A 168 9.06 -20.75 4.53
N ARG A 169 8.04 -21.59 4.45
CA ARG A 169 6.85 -21.55 5.33
C ARG A 169 7.22 -21.66 6.82
N ALA A 170 8.04 -22.61 7.20
CA ALA A 170 8.42 -22.80 8.60
C ALA A 170 9.14 -21.55 9.16
N ARG A 171 10.08 -20.98 8.39
CA ARG A 171 10.81 -19.77 8.78
C ARG A 171 9.86 -18.57 8.90
N PHE A 172 8.88 -18.43 8.00
CA PHE A 172 7.94 -17.33 8.06
C PHE A 172 6.92 -17.48 9.18
N ILE A 173 6.48 -18.72 9.49
CA ILE A 173 5.65 -18.98 10.66
C ILE A 173 6.42 -18.57 11.92
N ALA A 174 7.65 -19.02 12.09
CA ALA A 174 8.46 -18.67 13.25
C ALA A 174 8.64 -17.14 13.35
N ARG A 175 8.98 -16.46 12.26
CA ARG A 175 9.24 -15.01 12.24
C ARG A 175 7.98 -14.18 12.49
N TRP A 176 6.92 -14.42 11.70
CA TRP A 176 5.76 -13.52 11.63
C TRP A 176 4.60 -13.94 12.55
N HIS A 177 4.49 -15.23 12.87
CA HIS A 177 3.38 -15.72 13.68
C HIS A 177 3.78 -16.11 15.12
N LEU A 178 5.10 -16.18 15.43
CA LEU A 178 5.61 -16.44 16.78
C LEU A 178 6.46 -15.27 17.30
N VAL A 179 7.59 -14.96 16.65
CA VAL A 179 8.54 -13.95 17.15
C VAL A 179 7.97 -12.54 17.08
N MET A 180 7.37 -12.16 15.96
CA MET A 180 6.79 -10.82 15.81
C MET A 180 5.73 -10.52 16.89
N PRO A 181 4.72 -11.36 17.16
CA PRO A 181 3.75 -11.07 18.23
C PRO A 181 4.40 -11.06 19.62
N MET A 182 5.40 -11.90 19.92
CA MET A 182 6.12 -11.86 21.19
C MET A 182 6.82 -10.51 21.40
N LEU A 183 7.59 -10.04 20.41
CA LEU A 183 8.24 -8.74 20.46
C LEU A 183 7.23 -7.60 20.57
N THR A 184 6.11 -7.71 19.83
CA THR A 184 5.03 -6.72 19.84
C THR A 184 4.37 -6.61 21.22
N LEU A 185 4.12 -7.72 21.89
CA LEU A 185 3.52 -7.74 23.23
C LEU A 185 4.47 -7.17 24.28
N ALA A 186 5.76 -7.50 24.19
CA ALA A 186 6.79 -7.01 25.12
C ALA A 186 7.04 -5.50 24.97
N SER A 187 7.03 -4.96 23.74
CA SER A 187 7.37 -3.56 23.45
C SER A 187 6.17 -2.63 23.36
N GLY A 188 4.94 -3.16 23.21
CA GLY A 188 3.72 -2.40 22.95
C GLY A 188 3.55 -2.02 21.46
N PHE A 189 4.50 -2.34 20.60
CA PHE A 189 4.53 -2.21 19.15
C PHE A 189 5.56 -3.19 18.59
N PHE A 190 5.57 -3.48 17.29
CA PHE A 190 6.63 -4.31 16.71
C PHE A 190 7.87 -3.47 16.38
N PRO A 191 9.03 -3.70 17.05
CA PRO A 191 10.25 -2.92 16.84
C PRO A 191 11.02 -3.42 15.61
N GLY A 192 10.45 -3.25 14.41
CA GLY A 192 10.95 -3.76 13.14
C GLY A 192 12.30 -3.18 12.76
N LYS A 193 12.51 -1.87 13.00
CA LYS A 193 13.78 -1.17 12.74
C LYS A 193 14.93 -1.79 13.55
N ARG A 194 14.69 -2.03 14.83
CA ARG A 194 15.71 -2.62 15.72
C ARG A 194 16.07 -4.06 15.31
N SER A 195 15.12 -4.82 14.76
CA SER A 195 15.34 -6.17 14.26
C SER A 195 15.97 -6.22 12.86
N GLY A 196 16.06 -5.09 12.15
CA GLY A 196 16.53 -5.00 10.77
C GLY A 196 15.58 -5.69 9.76
N TRP A 197 14.29 -5.85 10.11
CA TRP A 197 13.35 -6.60 9.26
C TRP A 197 12.44 -5.69 8.43
N LEU A 198 11.89 -4.66 9.07
CA LEU A 198 10.89 -3.75 8.51
C LEU A 198 10.97 -2.40 9.26
N GLU A 199 10.11 -1.45 8.89
CA GLU A 199 9.76 -0.34 9.75
C GLU A 199 9.10 -0.84 11.06
N ASP A 200 9.07 0.02 12.09
CA ASP A 200 8.28 -0.26 13.29
C ASP A 200 6.80 -0.32 12.93
N LEU A 201 6.05 -1.32 13.46
CA LEU A 201 4.63 -1.46 13.18
C LEU A 201 3.78 -1.16 14.41
N PRO A 202 2.63 -0.48 14.24
CA PRO A 202 1.64 -0.38 15.28
C PRO A 202 1.23 -1.76 15.82
N ARG A 203 1.00 -1.86 17.12
CA ARG A 203 0.66 -3.12 17.79
C ARG A 203 -0.46 -3.89 17.10
N GLY A 204 -1.55 -3.19 16.72
CA GLY A 204 -2.70 -3.82 16.09
C GLY A 204 -2.39 -4.37 14.71
N VAL A 205 -1.59 -3.67 13.90
CA VAL A 205 -1.15 -4.12 12.57
C VAL A 205 -0.32 -5.39 12.67
N ALA A 206 0.71 -5.40 13.54
CA ALA A 206 1.57 -6.57 13.73
C ALA A 206 0.79 -7.79 14.23
N LEU A 207 -0.15 -7.60 15.18
CA LEU A 207 -0.97 -8.70 15.68
C LEU A 207 -2.02 -9.19 14.66
N ASP A 208 -2.54 -8.33 13.80
CA ASP A 208 -3.43 -8.75 12.70
C ASP A 208 -2.68 -9.59 11.68
N TRP A 209 -1.46 -9.19 11.31
CA TRP A 209 -0.57 -10.00 10.47
C TRP A 209 -0.28 -11.35 11.12
N ALA A 210 0.14 -11.35 12.38
CA ALA A 210 0.49 -12.58 13.10
C ALA A 210 -0.66 -13.57 13.19
N ARG A 211 -1.92 -13.11 13.20
CA ARG A 211 -3.08 -14.01 13.18
C ARG A 211 -3.22 -14.78 11.88
N GLY A 212 -2.75 -14.24 10.76
CA GLY A 212 -2.70 -14.90 9.45
C GLY A 212 -4.03 -15.54 9.02
N ARG A 213 -5.16 -14.89 9.30
CA ARG A 213 -6.50 -15.45 9.06
C ARG A 213 -6.75 -15.67 7.57
N LYS A 214 -7.44 -16.79 7.24
CA LYS A 214 -7.86 -17.07 5.87
C LYS A 214 -8.83 -16.02 5.34
N ASP A 215 -9.82 -15.63 6.14
CA ASP A 215 -10.70 -14.48 5.90
C ASP A 215 -10.16 -13.27 6.67
N PHE A 216 -9.55 -12.34 5.94
CA PHE A 216 -8.99 -11.11 6.49
C PHE A 216 -10.03 -10.26 7.23
N THR A 217 -11.29 -10.25 6.75
CA THR A 217 -12.34 -9.41 7.35
C THR A 217 -12.63 -9.77 8.80
N LEU A 218 -12.29 -11.00 9.22
CA LEU A 218 -12.42 -11.45 10.61
C LEU A 218 -11.43 -10.76 11.58
N ASN A 219 -10.44 -10.04 11.08
CA ASN A 219 -9.58 -9.18 11.91
C ASN A 219 -10.30 -7.89 12.34
N ALA A 220 -11.32 -7.50 11.59
CA ALA A 220 -12.12 -6.31 11.92
C ALA A 220 -13.27 -6.64 12.91
N PRO A 221 -13.70 -5.64 13.71
CA PRO A 221 -14.93 -5.75 14.50
C PRO A 221 -16.13 -6.12 13.64
N PRO A 222 -17.12 -6.85 14.17
CA PRO A 222 -18.31 -7.28 13.40
C PRO A 222 -19.01 -6.13 12.66
N ALA A 223 -19.12 -4.96 13.29
CA ALA A 223 -19.75 -3.77 12.70
C ALA A 223 -19.06 -3.29 11.40
N LEU A 224 -17.74 -3.49 11.24
CA LEU A 224 -16.99 -3.06 10.06
C LEU A 224 -16.94 -4.13 8.96
N ARG A 225 -17.20 -5.40 9.25
CA ARG A 225 -17.06 -6.50 8.29
C ARG A 225 -17.93 -6.32 7.05
N ASN A 226 -19.17 -5.88 7.23
CA ASN A 226 -20.08 -5.64 6.12
C ASN A 226 -19.59 -4.47 5.23
N ARG A 227 -19.03 -3.42 5.83
CA ARG A 227 -18.44 -2.28 5.11
C ARG A 227 -17.24 -2.74 4.28
N LEU A 228 -16.32 -3.51 4.86
CA LEU A 228 -15.15 -4.06 4.15
C LEU A 228 -15.58 -4.93 2.96
N ARG A 229 -16.53 -5.84 3.18
CA ARG A 229 -17.05 -6.72 2.10
C ARG A 229 -17.81 -5.93 1.02
N ALA A 230 -18.50 -4.85 1.39
CA ALA A 230 -19.15 -3.98 0.42
C ALA A 230 -18.13 -3.27 -0.46
N SER A 231 -17.04 -2.74 0.10
CA SER A 231 -15.93 -2.14 -0.66
C SER A 231 -15.31 -3.15 -1.63
N GLN A 232 -15.01 -4.36 -1.16
CA GLN A 232 -14.44 -5.45 -1.98
C GLN A 232 -15.34 -5.80 -3.18
N ARG A 233 -16.66 -5.86 -2.99
CA ARG A 233 -17.61 -6.09 -4.08
C ARG A 233 -17.82 -4.86 -4.96
N GLY A 234 -17.60 -3.66 -4.44
CA GLY A 234 -17.74 -2.40 -5.17
C GLY A 234 -16.60 -2.12 -6.15
N LEU A 235 -15.46 -2.79 -5.98
CA LEU A 235 -14.31 -2.63 -6.86
C LEU A 235 -14.56 -3.37 -8.19
N GLN A 236 -14.56 -2.63 -9.31
CA GLN A 236 -14.85 -3.13 -10.65
C GLN A 236 -13.71 -2.89 -11.65
N ALA A 237 -12.74 -2.04 -11.28
CA ALA A 237 -11.61 -1.73 -12.15
C ALA A 237 -10.80 -2.99 -12.48
N PRO A 238 -10.34 -3.16 -13.74
CA PRO A 238 -9.49 -4.29 -14.10
C PRO A 238 -8.17 -4.27 -13.34
N ILE A 239 -7.75 -5.45 -12.88
CA ILE A 239 -6.54 -5.67 -12.11
C ILE A 239 -5.52 -6.44 -12.94
N LEU A 240 -4.36 -5.85 -13.21
CA LEU A 240 -3.18 -6.57 -13.65
C LEU A 240 -2.38 -7.01 -12.42
N ALA A 241 -2.35 -8.31 -12.16
CA ALA A 241 -1.66 -8.88 -11.01
C ALA A 241 -0.28 -9.44 -11.41
N VAL A 242 0.78 -8.76 -11.02
CA VAL A 242 2.16 -9.17 -11.29
C VAL A 242 2.73 -9.94 -10.10
N ALA A 243 3.31 -11.10 -10.39
CA ALA A 243 4.07 -11.94 -9.47
C ALA A 243 5.49 -12.11 -9.96
N THR A 244 6.44 -12.30 -9.04
CA THR A 244 7.77 -12.81 -9.37
C THR A 244 7.86 -14.29 -8.98
N THR A 245 8.58 -15.08 -9.77
CA THR A 245 8.65 -16.54 -9.58
C THR A 245 9.42 -16.94 -8.33
N ASP A 246 10.21 -16.03 -7.77
CA ASP A 246 11.08 -16.20 -6.61
C ASP A 246 10.54 -15.50 -5.34
N ASP A 247 9.34 -14.90 -5.38
CA ASP A 247 8.72 -14.29 -4.20
C ASP A 247 8.13 -15.36 -3.27
N PRO A 248 8.72 -15.60 -2.10
CA PRO A 248 8.22 -16.62 -1.19
C PRO A 248 6.98 -16.20 -0.40
N TYR A 249 6.61 -14.91 -0.42
CA TYR A 249 5.41 -14.36 0.23
C TYR A 249 4.20 -14.37 -0.70
N ALA A 250 4.38 -13.86 -1.92
CA ALA A 250 3.31 -13.69 -2.89
C ALA A 250 3.27 -14.85 -3.89
N SER A 251 3.17 -16.05 -3.38
CA SER A 251 2.99 -17.25 -4.18
C SER A 251 1.68 -17.19 -5.00
N ALA A 252 1.55 -18.01 -6.05
CA ALA A 252 0.33 -18.06 -6.84
C ALA A 252 -0.95 -18.29 -6.01
N PRO A 253 -0.98 -19.16 -4.97
CA PRO A 253 -2.12 -19.26 -4.05
C PRO A 253 -2.41 -17.97 -3.28
N ALA A 254 -1.38 -17.20 -2.87
CA ALA A 254 -1.55 -15.93 -2.15
C ALA A 254 -2.21 -14.87 -3.05
N ILE A 255 -1.75 -14.76 -4.30
CA ILE A 255 -2.32 -13.84 -5.29
C ILE A 255 -3.76 -14.24 -5.64
N ALA A 256 -4.01 -15.52 -5.94
CA ALA A 256 -5.36 -16.01 -6.23
C ALA A 256 -6.34 -15.73 -5.08
N ARG A 257 -5.89 -15.92 -3.82
CA ARG A 257 -6.67 -15.57 -2.64
C ARG A 257 -6.97 -14.08 -2.57
N THR A 258 -5.99 -13.23 -2.89
CA THR A 258 -6.16 -11.78 -2.89
C THR A 258 -7.20 -11.35 -3.91
N LEU A 259 -7.11 -11.85 -5.15
CA LEU A 259 -8.06 -11.54 -6.22
C LEU A 259 -9.47 -12.03 -5.90
N ALA A 260 -9.62 -13.14 -5.18
CA ALA A 260 -10.94 -13.66 -4.77
C ALA A 260 -11.72 -12.71 -3.82
N TYR A 261 -11.07 -11.71 -3.21
CA TYR A 261 -11.75 -10.69 -2.41
C TYR A 261 -12.45 -9.62 -3.25
N THR A 262 -12.11 -9.48 -4.52
CA THR A 262 -12.67 -8.48 -5.45
C THR A 262 -13.34 -9.17 -6.64
N PRO A 263 -14.44 -9.90 -6.41
CA PRO A 263 -15.00 -10.84 -7.38
C PRO A 263 -15.58 -10.19 -8.64
N HIS A 264 -15.80 -8.88 -8.62
CA HIS A 264 -16.35 -8.13 -9.75
C HIS A 264 -15.26 -7.39 -10.55
N ALA A 265 -14.00 -7.39 -10.09
CA ALA A 265 -12.88 -6.84 -10.83
C ALA A 265 -12.31 -7.89 -11.80
N PRO A 266 -12.30 -7.64 -13.11
CA PRO A 266 -11.59 -8.52 -14.06
C PRO A 266 -10.10 -8.56 -13.70
N SER A 267 -9.50 -9.74 -13.69
CA SER A 267 -8.07 -9.88 -13.30
C SER A 267 -7.31 -10.76 -14.30
N THR A 268 -6.08 -10.37 -14.60
CA THR A 268 -5.12 -11.09 -15.45
C THR A 268 -3.76 -11.14 -14.77
#